data_585f3c1f4af515a6f4b8be2b0f272e64
#
_entry.id   585f3c1f4af515a6f4b8be2b0f272e64
#
_cell.length_a   1.000
_cell.length_b   1.000
_cell.length_c   1.000
_cell.angle_alpha   90.00
_cell.angle_beta   90.00
_cell.angle_gamma   90.00
#
_symmetry.space_group_name_H-M   'P 1'
#
loop_
_entity.id
_entity.type
_entity.pdbx_description
1 polymer ?
#
loop_
_entity_poly.entity_id
_entity_poly.type
_entity_poly.pdbx_seq_one_letter_code
_entity_poly.pdbx_strand_id
1 'polypeptide(L)'
;MARLYEYQSKQLLKEKGIPVPQGRVASSSEKAFQIAKEIGKPVAVKIQAWVTGRAGLGGIKFADSPEQVREVARELLGKKIKNFIVEKVLVEEKLGIKEEYFAGLVIDDTEKCPLIIFSSVGGTGIEDIVRKDPGRIAKYHIDLIKGFKEYEARNLVRKTGISGKLQTKIAKILTKLYQVARNYDARSAEINPLILTSQGEVVAADCHIVIDDYAVYRHPELEIEVAREFDRPATQLEKIAYRVEAKDYRGTFYFFQMIEEPDPKENYIGFHGAGGGGSMMSMDAVLNRGFKLANYCDTSGNPPASKVYRAAKTILSQPNICGYFASGSGVASQEQFHSARGIVKAFSEENLAIPAVIRLGGNYEEKAIEILEMYLKHIPGKVEGYGRNDSPDFCANRLAELVKEGERVLHRVRPIEDFTPFPEAYSFETMTGELFIDHRKCGECQTKGCVKECSPQILKLESGKPVLTIDPQEAKKGRCTECLACEIYCQFHEQKAIYIYLPISGLKEYREEILK
;
A
#
# COMPACT_ATOMS: atom_id res chain seq x y z
N MET A 1 0.45 -7.78 -3.90
CA MET A 1 1.83 -8.19 -4.22
C MET A 1 2.48 -7.16 -5.13
N ALA A 2 3.68 -6.76 -4.82
CA ALA A 2 4.43 -5.73 -5.56
C ALA A 2 4.88 -6.25 -6.94
N ARG A 3 4.14 -5.87 -7.98
CA ARG A 3 4.43 -6.26 -9.37
C ARG A 3 5.42 -5.30 -10.00
N LEU A 4 6.47 -5.83 -10.62
CA LEU A 4 7.36 -5.03 -11.45
C LEU A 4 6.79 -4.87 -12.87
N TYR A 5 7.10 -3.74 -13.51
CA TYR A 5 6.89 -3.60 -14.94
C TYR A 5 7.84 -4.51 -15.72
N GLU A 6 7.50 -4.84 -16.95
CA GLU A 6 8.35 -5.70 -17.80
C GLU A 6 9.77 -5.15 -17.93
N TYR A 7 9.96 -3.84 -18.13
CA TYR A 7 11.29 -3.25 -18.25
C TYR A 7 12.12 -3.38 -16.97
N GLN A 8 11.50 -3.26 -15.78
CA GLN A 8 12.16 -3.46 -14.50
C GLN A 8 12.54 -4.94 -14.31
N SER A 9 11.61 -5.85 -14.61
CA SER A 9 11.87 -7.29 -14.56
C SER A 9 13.02 -7.69 -15.47
N LYS A 10 13.05 -7.19 -16.72
CA LYS A 10 14.14 -7.42 -17.68
C LYS A 10 15.48 -6.87 -17.22
N GLN A 11 15.49 -5.73 -16.51
CA GLN A 11 16.71 -5.20 -15.94
C GLN A 11 17.32 -6.17 -14.92
N LEU A 12 16.50 -6.74 -14.02
CA LEU A 12 16.96 -7.73 -13.04
C LEU A 12 17.50 -8.99 -13.72
N LEU A 13 16.84 -9.45 -14.78
CA LEU A 13 17.34 -10.56 -15.58
C LEU A 13 18.71 -10.27 -16.20
N LYS A 14 18.86 -9.08 -16.81
CA LYS A 14 20.11 -8.62 -17.44
C LYS A 14 21.27 -8.54 -16.44
N GLU A 15 21.03 -8.01 -15.25
CA GLU A 15 22.04 -7.93 -14.17
C GLU A 15 22.56 -9.30 -13.75
N LYS A 16 21.74 -10.34 -13.83
CA LYS A 16 22.16 -11.73 -13.60
C LYS A 16 22.66 -12.42 -14.87
N GLY A 17 22.79 -11.68 -15.98
CA GLY A 17 23.31 -12.17 -17.24
C GLY A 17 22.36 -13.16 -17.96
N ILE A 18 21.05 -13.01 -17.80
CA ILE A 18 20.04 -13.62 -18.66
C ILE A 18 19.87 -12.70 -19.87
N PRO A 19 20.01 -13.20 -21.11
CA PRO A 19 19.83 -12.38 -22.30
C PRO A 19 18.41 -11.84 -22.41
N VAL A 20 18.29 -10.54 -22.70
CA VAL A 20 17.03 -9.82 -22.97
C VAL A 20 17.18 -8.99 -24.24
N PRO A 21 16.10 -8.65 -24.96
CA PRO A 21 16.17 -7.76 -26.11
C PRO A 21 16.78 -6.41 -25.74
N GLN A 22 17.54 -5.82 -26.69
CA GLN A 22 18.04 -4.46 -26.54
C GLN A 22 16.85 -3.50 -26.57
N GLY A 23 16.66 -2.72 -25.52
CA GLY A 23 15.53 -1.79 -25.45
C GLY A 23 15.58 -0.87 -24.24
N ARG A 24 14.68 0.13 -24.24
CA ARG A 24 14.50 1.07 -23.15
C ARG A 24 13.05 1.57 -23.08
N VAL A 25 12.68 2.09 -21.90
CA VAL A 25 11.35 2.66 -21.64
C VAL A 25 11.28 4.12 -22.10
N ALA A 26 10.13 4.50 -22.66
CA ALA A 26 9.79 5.85 -23.06
C ALA A 26 8.47 6.31 -22.46
N SER A 27 8.41 7.54 -21.94
CA SER A 27 7.20 8.23 -21.44
C SER A 27 6.65 9.28 -22.44
N SER A 28 7.29 9.42 -23.60
CA SER A 28 6.81 10.28 -24.69
C SER A 28 7.12 9.64 -26.04
N SER A 29 6.35 10.03 -27.07
CA SER A 29 6.55 9.56 -28.45
C SER A 29 7.91 9.98 -29.01
N GLU A 30 8.43 11.14 -28.61
CA GLU A 30 9.73 11.63 -29.05
C GLU A 30 10.88 10.80 -28.44
N LYS A 31 10.78 10.44 -27.16
CA LYS A 31 11.76 9.55 -26.52
C LYS A 31 11.72 8.16 -27.15
N ALA A 32 10.54 7.66 -27.50
CA ALA A 32 10.39 6.38 -28.20
C ALA A 32 11.06 6.39 -29.58
N PHE A 33 10.91 7.48 -30.34
CA PHE A 33 11.59 7.71 -31.62
C PHE A 33 13.12 7.65 -31.47
N GLN A 34 13.69 8.37 -30.48
CA GLN A 34 15.13 8.38 -30.25
C GLN A 34 15.67 7.00 -29.91
N ILE A 35 14.95 6.25 -29.07
CA ILE A 35 15.34 4.87 -28.73
C ILE A 35 15.35 3.98 -29.98
N ALA A 36 14.32 4.06 -30.82
CA ALA A 36 14.25 3.30 -32.05
C ALA A 36 15.39 3.65 -33.03
N LYS A 37 15.72 4.94 -33.14
CA LYS A 37 16.86 5.41 -33.95
C LYS A 37 18.19 4.85 -33.48
N GLU A 38 18.40 4.77 -32.15
CA GLU A 38 19.61 4.17 -31.58
C GLU A 38 19.67 2.66 -31.77
N ILE A 39 18.53 1.96 -31.70
CA ILE A 39 18.48 0.51 -31.97
C ILE A 39 18.81 0.20 -33.44
N GLY A 40 18.35 1.03 -34.36
CA GLY A 40 18.66 0.92 -35.78
C GLY A 40 18.13 -0.34 -36.50
N LYS A 41 17.14 -0.99 -35.92
CA LYS A 41 16.50 -2.22 -36.40
C LYS A 41 14.99 -2.13 -36.18
N PRO A 42 14.17 -3.00 -36.83
CA PRO A 42 12.77 -3.14 -36.48
C PRO A 42 12.58 -3.39 -34.96
N VAL A 43 11.55 -2.80 -34.39
CA VAL A 43 11.29 -2.85 -32.95
C VAL A 43 9.88 -3.31 -32.60
N ALA A 44 9.72 -3.80 -31.37
CA ALA A 44 8.44 -3.96 -30.69
C ALA A 44 8.22 -2.80 -29.73
N VAL A 45 7.03 -2.21 -29.76
CA VAL A 45 6.58 -1.17 -28.83
C VAL A 45 5.52 -1.79 -27.93
N LYS A 46 5.81 -1.91 -26.64
CA LYS A 46 4.99 -2.63 -25.66
C LYS A 46 4.52 -1.70 -24.55
N ILE A 47 3.23 -1.66 -24.26
CA ILE A 47 2.71 -0.91 -23.11
C ILE A 47 3.30 -1.43 -21.80
N GLN A 48 3.53 -0.53 -20.86
CA GLN A 48 3.93 -0.86 -19.51
C GLN A 48 2.73 -0.67 -18.58
N ALA A 49 1.96 -1.74 -18.38
CA ALA A 49 0.79 -1.80 -17.52
C ALA A 49 0.68 -3.19 -16.88
N TRP A 50 0.12 -3.26 -15.68
CA TRP A 50 -0.05 -4.53 -14.94
C TRP A 50 -1.28 -5.32 -15.44
N VAL A 51 -1.29 -5.60 -16.74
CA VAL A 51 -2.34 -6.37 -17.40
C VAL A 51 -1.76 -7.61 -18.07
N THR A 52 -2.49 -8.71 -18.02
CA THR A 52 -2.16 -9.95 -18.73
C THR A 52 -2.75 -9.92 -20.13
N GLY A 53 -2.14 -10.66 -21.08
CA GLY A 53 -2.65 -10.77 -22.46
C GLY A 53 -2.49 -9.47 -23.26
N ARG A 54 -1.44 -8.68 -23.01
CA ARG A 54 -1.18 -7.38 -23.66
C ARG A 54 -1.26 -7.43 -25.18
N ALA A 55 -0.79 -8.51 -25.80
CA ALA A 55 -0.84 -8.69 -27.26
C ALA A 55 -2.29 -8.70 -27.76
N GLY A 56 -3.17 -9.49 -27.13
CA GLY A 56 -4.59 -9.56 -27.50
C GLY A 56 -5.37 -8.26 -27.24
N LEU A 57 -4.87 -7.41 -26.34
CA LEU A 57 -5.43 -6.09 -26.03
C LEU A 57 -4.88 -4.98 -26.96
N GLY A 58 -4.07 -5.32 -27.97
CA GLY A 58 -3.43 -4.35 -28.85
C GLY A 58 -2.33 -3.52 -28.17
N GLY A 59 -1.81 -4.00 -27.04
CA GLY A 59 -0.76 -3.33 -26.25
C GLY A 59 0.67 -3.66 -26.72
N ILE A 60 0.85 -4.48 -27.76
CA ILE A 60 2.12 -4.77 -28.41
C ILE A 60 1.98 -4.48 -29.88
N LYS A 61 2.82 -3.60 -30.41
CA LYS A 61 2.86 -3.24 -31.83
C LYS A 61 4.29 -3.31 -32.37
N PHE A 62 4.43 -3.62 -33.64
CA PHE A 62 5.73 -3.66 -34.31
C PHE A 62 5.86 -2.45 -35.22
N ALA A 63 7.09 -1.97 -35.37
CA ALA A 63 7.41 -0.86 -36.24
C ALA A 63 8.79 -1.08 -36.88
N ASP A 64 8.92 -0.72 -38.17
CA ASP A 64 10.11 -0.96 -38.96
C ASP A 64 10.97 0.32 -39.14
N SER A 65 10.44 1.48 -38.73
CA SER A 65 11.18 2.75 -38.75
C SER A 65 10.95 3.59 -37.48
N PRO A 66 11.87 4.50 -37.12
CA PRO A 66 11.69 5.40 -35.98
C PRO A 66 10.43 6.28 -36.09
N GLU A 67 10.04 6.70 -37.31
CA GLU A 67 8.84 7.49 -37.57
C GLU A 67 7.57 6.71 -37.19
N GLN A 68 7.48 5.46 -37.61
CA GLN A 68 6.38 4.56 -37.21
C GLN A 68 6.35 4.36 -35.69
N VAL A 69 7.51 4.25 -35.04
CA VAL A 69 7.58 4.12 -33.56
C VAL A 69 6.99 5.37 -32.89
N ARG A 70 7.27 6.57 -33.40
CA ARG A 70 6.69 7.81 -32.88
C ARG A 70 5.16 7.79 -32.96
N GLU A 71 4.61 7.34 -34.09
CA GLU A 71 3.15 7.24 -34.28
C GLU A 71 2.53 6.20 -33.36
N VAL A 72 3.12 5.00 -33.31
CA VAL A 72 2.67 3.92 -32.42
C VAL A 72 2.72 4.34 -30.95
N ALA A 73 3.81 4.98 -30.53
CA ALA A 73 3.93 5.47 -29.16
C ALA A 73 2.88 6.54 -28.83
N ARG A 74 2.58 7.43 -29.78
CA ARG A 74 1.52 8.46 -29.62
C ARG A 74 0.15 7.83 -29.49
N GLU A 75 -0.12 6.75 -30.21
CA GLU A 75 -1.40 6.02 -30.11
C GLU A 75 -1.53 5.25 -28.79
N LEU A 76 -0.43 4.69 -28.25
CA LEU A 76 -0.46 3.86 -27.05
C LEU A 76 -0.40 4.67 -25.75
N LEU A 77 0.39 5.75 -25.71
CA LEU A 77 0.52 6.61 -24.53
C LEU A 77 -0.81 7.36 -24.27
N GLY A 78 -1.24 7.39 -23.03
CA GLY A 78 -2.52 7.96 -22.61
C GLY A 78 -3.75 7.05 -22.87
N LYS A 79 -3.59 5.94 -23.59
CA LYS A 79 -4.69 5.01 -23.83
C LYS A 79 -5.08 4.29 -22.55
N LYS A 80 -6.38 4.18 -22.27
CA LYS A 80 -6.90 3.36 -21.17
C LYS A 80 -7.02 1.91 -21.64
N ILE A 81 -6.31 1.01 -20.95
CA ILE A 81 -6.38 -0.45 -21.17
C ILE A 81 -6.84 -1.10 -19.87
N LYS A 82 -8.06 -1.66 -19.88
CA LYS A 82 -8.78 -2.03 -18.65
C LYS A 82 -8.86 -0.80 -17.72
N ASN A 83 -8.34 -0.94 -16.49
CA ASN A 83 -8.35 0.13 -15.49
C ASN A 83 -7.05 0.97 -15.47
N PHE A 84 -6.10 0.71 -16.39
CA PHE A 84 -4.79 1.37 -16.41
C PHE A 84 -4.67 2.36 -17.57
N ILE A 85 -4.16 3.55 -17.26
CA ILE A 85 -3.69 4.49 -18.29
C ILE A 85 -2.24 4.14 -18.63
N VAL A 86 -1.93 4.04 -19.91
CA VAL A 86 -0.56 3.74 -20.38
C VAL A 86 0.30 4.98 -20.26
N GLU A 87 1.13 5.05 -19.23
CA GLU A 87 2.06 6.16 -19.00
C GLU A 87 3.41 5.96 -19.68
N LYS A 88 3.78 4.70 -19.93
CA LYS A 88 5.09 4.31 -20.48
C LYS A 88 4.94 3.20 -21.50
N VAL A 89 5.83 3.21 -22.50
CA VAL A 89 6.02 2.12 -23.45
C VAL A 89 7.47 1.63 -23.42
N LEU A 90 7.67 0.33 -23.55
CA LEU A 90 8.99 -0.29 -23.77
C LEU A 90 9.21 -0.40 -25.29
N VAL A 91 10.29 0.21 -25.77
CA VAL A 91 10.75 0.10 -27.16
C VAL A 91 11.96 -0.83 -27.17
N GLU A 92 11.87 -1.97 -27.84
CA GLU A 92 12.93 -2.96 -27.88
C GLU A 92 13.06 -3.62 -29.25
N GLU A 93 14.24 -4.16 -29.57
CA GLU A 93 14.50 -4.81 -30.85
C GLU A 93 13.52 -5.96 -31.09
N LYS A 94 13.03 -6.07 -32.32
CA LYS A 94 12.20 -7.18 -32.79
C LYS A 94 13.09 -8.40 -33.05
N LEU A 95 12.84 -9.49 -32.34
CA LEU A 95 13.61 -10.72 -32.48
C LEU A 95 12.97 -11.68 -33.47
N GLY A 96 13.81 -12.38 -34.24
CA GLY A 96 13.38 -13.51 -35.06
C GLY A 96 13.19 -14.74 -34.19
N ILE A 97 11.95 -15.18 -34.00
CA ILE A 97 11.58 -16.30 -33.12
C ILE A 97 11.57 -17.59 -33.93
N LYS A 98 12.32 -18.59 -33.46
CA LYS A 98 12.30 -19.96 -34.00
C LYS A 98 11.41 -20.89 -33.17
N GLU A 99 11.53 -20.81 -31.84
CA GLU A 99 10.77 -21.62 -30.89
C GLU A 99 10.48 -20.76 -29.62
N GLU A 100 9.36 -21.05 -28.96
CA GLU A 100 8.93 -20.38 -27.74
C GLU A 100 8.83 -21.40 -26.61
N TYR A 101 9.38 -21.06 -25.46
CA TYR A 101 9.39 -21.83 -24.23
C TYR A 101 8.79 -21.03 -23.08
N PHE A 102 8.42 -21.73 -22.01
CA PHE A 102 8.04 -21.14 -20.75
C PHE A 102 9.05 -21.50 -19.67
N ALA A 103 9.44 -20.53 -18.88
CA ALA A 103 10.25 -20.70 -17.67
C ALA A 103 9.64 -19.90 -16.52
N GLY A 104 9.29 -20.55 -15.41
CA GLY A 104 8.67 -19.90 -14.28
C GLY A 104 9.20 -20.43 -12.95
N LEU A 105 9.15 -19.57 -11.94
CA LEU A 105 9.34 -19.90 -10.54
C LEU A 105 8.19 -19.31 -9.73
N VAL A 106 7.61 -20.11 -8.86
CA VAL A 106 6.57 -19.68 -7.89
C VAL A 106 6.87 -20.29 -6.53
N ILE A 107 6.33 -19.71 -5.48
CA ILE A 107 6.32 -20.35 -4.16
C ILE A 107 5.13 -21.31 -4.13
N ASP A 108 5.39 -22.58 -3.88
CA ASP A 108 4.36 -23.60 -3.66
C ASP A 108 3.98 -23.60 -2.18
N ASP A 109 2.79 -23.08 -1.88
CA ASP A 109 2.30 -22.94 -0.50
C ASP A 109 1.97 -24.31 0.14
N THR A 110 1.74 -25.34 -0.66
CA THR A 110 1.48 -26.71 -0.17
C THR A 110 2.77 -27.38 0.28
N GLU A 111 3.79 -27.37 -0.58
CA GLU A 111 5.11 -27.96 -0.29
C GLU A 111 6.03 -26.99 0.47
N LYS A 112 5.60 -25.72 0.66
CA LYS A 112 6.32 -24.65 1.37
C LYS A 112 7.75 -24.40 0.87
N CYS A 113 7.92 -24.49 -0.43
CA CYS A 113 9.22 -24.31 -1.10
C CYS A 113 9.07 -23.70 -2.50
N PRO A 114 10.13 -23.15 -3.08
CA PRO A 114 10.11 -22.69 -4.46
C PRO A 114 9.93 -23.86 -5.44
N LEU A 115 9.01 -23.67 -6.37
CA LEU A 115 8.75 -24.57 -7.48
C LEU A 115 9.23 -23.93 -8.77
N ILE A 116 10.22 -24.53 -9.44
CA ILE A 116 10.60 -24.12 -10.77
C ILE A 116 9.88 -24.98 -11.82
N ILE A 117 9.40 -24.32 -12.86
CA ILE A 117 8.60 -24.90 -13.93
C ILE A 117 9.27 -24.57 -15.25
N PHE A 118 9.42 -25.55 -16.09
CA PHE A 118 9.87 -25.36 -17.48
C PHE A 118 8.94 -26.08 -18.43
N SER A 119 8.58 -25.43 -19.55
CA SER A 119 7.84 -26.05 -20.64
C SER A 119 8.57 -25.85 -21.99
N SER A 120 8.62 -26.90 -22.78
CA SER A 120 9.12 -26.86 -24.17
C SER A 120 8.14 -26.19 -25.16
N VAL A 121 7.07 -25.59 -24.63
CA VAL A 121 6.12 -24.73 -25.33
C VAL A 121 5.89 -23.50 -24.50
N GLY A 122 5.82 -22.32 -25.11
CA GLY A 122 5.58 -21.04 -24.48
C GLY A 122 4.55 -20.21 -25.22
N GLY A 123 4.37 -18.95 -24.79
CA GLY A 123 3.43 -18.03 -25.40
C GLY A 123 1.99 -18.17 -24.90
N THR A 124 1.04 -17.63 -25.65
CA THR A 124 -0.38 -17.60 -25.31
C THR A 124 -1.01 -19.00 -25.37
N GLY A 125 -1.84 -19.35 -24.35
CA GLY A 125 -2.56 -20.64 -24.32
C GLY A 125 -1.74 -21.83 -23.86
N ILE A 126 -0.62 -21.59 -23.19
CA ILE A 126 0.26 -22.64 -22.66
C ILE A 126 -0.48 -23.66 -21.78
N GLU A 127 -1.47 -23.22 -20.97
CA GLU A 127 -2.24 -24.09 -20.08
C GLU A 127 -3.01 -25.17 -20.85
N ASP A 128 -3.60 -24.81 -21.99
CA ASP A 128 -4.35 -25.75 -22.82
C ASP A 128 -3.42 -26.73 -23.56
N ILE A 129 -2.25 -26.26 -23.98
CA ILE A 129 -1.24 -27.11 -24.64
C ILE A 129 -0.70 -28.13 -23.63
N VAL A 130 -0.38 -27.69 -22.41
CA VAL A 130 0.14 -28.58 -21.37
C VAL A 130 -0.90 -29.61 -20.90
N ARG A 131 -2.20 -29.26 -20.87
CA ARG A 131 -3.26 -30.24 -20.59
C ARG A 131 -3.32 -31.38 -21.63
N LYS A 132 -3.07 -31.05 -22.90
CA LYS A 132 -3.10 -32.02 -24.02
C LYS A 132 -1.83 -32.87 -24.06
N ASP A 133 -0.69 -32.34 -23.71
CA ASP A 133 0.61 -33.01 -23.75
C ASP A 133 1.42 -32.71 -22.47
N PRO A 134 1.16 -33.44 -21.36
CA PRO A 134 1.85 -33.27 -20.08
C PRO A 134 3.36 -33.52 -20.15
N GLY A 135 3.85 -34.24 -21.15
CA GLY A 135 5.28 -34.49 -21.36
C GLY A 135 6.09 -33.24 -21.74
N ARG A 136 5.41 -32.17 -22.13
CA ARG A 136 6.06 -30.90 -22.49
C ARG A 136 6.37 -30.01 -21.31
N ILE A 137 5.87 -30.31 -20.11
CA ILE A 137 6.12 -29.56 -18.88
C ILE A 137 6.88 -30.40 -17.86
N ALA A 138 7.82 -29.79 -17.20
CA ALA A 138 8.54 -30.40 -16.10
C ALA A 138 8.59 -29.44 -14.90
N LYS A 139 8.47 -30.01 -13.70
CA LYS A 139 8.43 -29.30 -12.43
C LYS A 139 9.51 -29.82 -11.49
N TYR A 140 10.06 -28.96 -10.63
CA TYR A 140 11.06 -29.32 -9.64
C TYR A 140 10.94 -28.44 -8.40
N HIS A 141 10.69 -29.04 -7.25
CA HIS A 141 10.67 -28.38 -5.94
C HIS A 141 12.10 -28.19 -5.45
N ILE A 142 12.44 -26.97 -5.10
CA ILE A 142 13.80 -26.58 -4.73
C ILE A 142 13.97 -26.62 -3.22
N ASP A 143 14.92 -27.38 -2.74
CA ASP A 143 15.36 -27.34 -1.35
C ASP A 143 16.07 -26.00 -1.07
N LEU A 144 15.52 -25.18 -0.16
CA LEU A 144 16.02 -23.84 0.14
C LEU A 144 17.45 -23.83 0.69
N ILE A 145 17.86 -24.91 1.38
CA ILE A 145 19.20 -25.03 1.97
C ILE A 145 20.23 -25.40 0.90
N LYS A 146 19.92 -26.38 0.06
CA LYS A 146 20.81 -26.86 -1.00
C LYS A 146 20.83 -25.91 -2.21
N GLY A 147 19.76 -25.16 -2.41
CA GLY A 147 19.52 -24.31 -3.58
C GLY A 147 19.28 -25.11 -4.85
N PHE A 148 19.30 -24.45 -6.01
CA PHE A 148 19.05 -25.06 -7.31
C PHE A 148 20.32 -25.08 -8.15
N LYS A 149 20.79 -26.29 -8.50
CA LYS A 149 22.06 -26.50 -9.20
C LYS A 149 21.86 -26.70 -10.71
N GLU A 150 22.88 -26.39 -11.50
CA GLU A 150 22.80 -26.50 -12.98
C GLU A 150 22.51 -27.93 -13.47
N TYR A 151 22.98 -28.95 -12.76
CA TYR A 151 22.69 -30.35 -13.14
C TYR A 151 21.20 -30.71 -12.92
N GLU A 152 20.57 -30.15 -11.87
CA GLU A 152 19.13 -30.32 -11.61
C GLU A 152 18.32 -29.62 -12.69
N ALA A 153 18.71 -28.40 -13.06
CA ALA A 153 18.10 -27.66 -14.16
C ALA A 153 18.25 -28.41 -15.50
N ARG A 154 19.42 -28.99 -15.79
CA ARG A 154 19.60 -29.84 -17.01
C ARG A 154 18.69 -31.06 -17.00
N ASN A 155 18.57 -31.73 -15.85
CA ASN A 155 17.66 -32.86 -15.70
C ASN A 155 16.19 -32.45 -15.91
N LEU A 156 15.80 -31.28 -15.37
CA LEU A 156 14.46 -30.74 -15.57
C LEU A 156 14.16 -30.49 -17.05
N VAL A 157 15.04 -29.77 -17.75
CA VAL A 157 14.88 -29.47 -19.19
C VAL A 157 14.84 -30.75 -20.02
N ARG A 158 15.66 -31.75 -19.70
CA ARG A 158 15.69 -33.05 -20.44
C ARG A 158 14.34 -33.77 -20.37
N LYS A 159 13.59 -33.65 -19.28
CA LYS A 159 12.27 -34.29 -19.14
C LYS A 159 11.25 -33.80 -20.18
N THR A 160 11.46 -32.62 -20.76
CA THR A 160 10.61 -32.08 -21.84
C THR A 160 11.07 -32.41 -23.24
N GLY A 161 12.07 -33.33 -23.40
CA GLY A 161 12.60 -33.77 -24.69
C GLY A 161 13.75 -32.92 -25.25
N ILE A 162 14.11 -31.80 -24.61
CA ILE A 162 15.20 -30.91 -25.06
C ILE A 162 16.56 -31.48 -24.60
N SER A 163 17.55 -31.53 -25.50
CA SER A 163 18.87 -32.08 -25.25
C SER A 163 20.02 -31.25 -25.84
N GLY A 164 21.27 -31.63 -25.55
CA GLY A 164 22.47 -31.05 -26.14
C GLY A 164 22.76 -29.61 -25.69
N LYS A 165 23.29 -28.80 -26.61
CA LYS A 165 23.70 -27.41 -26.32
C LYS A 165 22.53 -26.53 -25.87
N LEU A 166 21.34 -26.73 -26.43
CA LEU A 166 20.14 -25.97 -26.09
C LEU A 166 19.70 -26.26 -24.65
N GLN A 167 19.70 -27.54 -24.23
CA GLN A 167 19.43 -27.93 -22.83
C GLN A 167 20.35 -27.19 -21.85
N THR A 168 21.64 -27.11 -22.17
CA THR A 168 22.61 -26.41 -21.30
C THR A 168 22.37 -24.90 -21.24
N LYS A 169 22.04 -24.25 -22.39
CA LYS A 169 21.70 -22.82 -22.41
C LYS A 169 20.46 -22.52 -21.56
N ILE A 170 19.40 -23.31 -21.72
CA ILE A 170 18.16 -23.14 -20.93
C ILE A 170 18.41 -23.45 -19.46
N ALA A 171 19.13 -24.50 -19.12
CA ALA A 171 19.43 -24.82 -17.71
C ALA A 171 20.17 -23.70 -16.98
N LYS A 172 21.11 -23.03 -17.65
CA LYS A 172 21.78 -21.82 -17.10
C LYS A 172 20.81 -20.67 -16.86
N ILE A 173 19.82 -20.48 -17.73
CA ILE A 173 18.80 -19.45 -17.53
C ILE A 173 17.91 -19.79 -16.33
N LEU A 174 17.48 -21.05 -16.19
CA LEU A 174 16.67 -21.48 -15.04
C LEU A 174 17.38 -21.29 -13.71
N THR A 175 18.69 -21.62 -13.63
CA THR A 175 19.47 -21.37 -12.39
C THR A 175 19.63 -19.89 -12.09
N LYS A 176 19.81 -19.05 -13.10
CA LYS A 176 19.86 -17.59 -12.94
C LYS A 176 18.50 -17.00 -12.56
N LEU A 177 17.40 -17.52 -13.11
CA LEU A 177 16.04 -17.11 -12.74
C LEU A 177 15.78 -17.39 -11.26
N TYR A 178 16.19 -18.57 -10.76
CA TYR A 178 16.15 -18.87 -9.34
C TYR A 178 16.98 -17.87 -8.50
N GLN A 179 18.18 -17.49 -8.97
CA GLN A 179 19.01 -16.50 -8.29
C GLN A 179 18.35 -15.11 -8.26
N VAL A 180 17.71 -14.69 -9.36
CA VAL A 180 16.91 -13.46 -9.39
C VAL A 180 15.81 -13.53 -8.34
N ALA A 181 14.99 -14.58 -8.37
CA ALA A 181 13.88 -14.74 -7.44
C ALA A 181 14.34 -14.71 -5.96
N ARG A 182 15.44 -15.40 -5.65
CA ARG A 182 15.99 -15.45 -4.29
C ARG A 182 16.60 -14.14 -3.84
N ASN A 183 17.31 -13.44 -4.73
CA ASN A 183 18.01 -12.19 -4.37
C ASN A 183 17.06 -11.03 -4.16
N TYR A 184 15.91 -11.04 -4.82
CA TYR A 184 14.92 -9.96 -4.75
C TYR A 184 13.65 -10.37 -4.01
N ASP A 185 13.69 -11.47 -3.25
CA ASP A 185 12.54 -11.96 -2.47
C ASP A 185 11.26 -12.09 -3.32
N ALA A 186 11.41 -12.61 -4.56
CA ALA A 186 10.30 -12.75 -5.45
C ALA A 186 9.39 -13.93 -5.06
N ARG A 187 8.09 -13.72 -5.02
CA ARG A 187 7.07 -14.76 -4.89
C ARG A 187 6.84 -15.50 -6.20
N SER A 188 7.02 -14.80 -7.31
CA SER A 188 7.00 -15.39 -8.64
C SER A 188 7.95 -14.66 -9.58
N ALA A 189 8.53 -15.41 -10.50
CA ALA A 189 9.32 -14.89 -11.62
C ALA A 189 9.03 -15.74 -12.85
N GLU A 190 8.51 -15.12 -13.91
CA GLU A 190 8.07 -15.79 -15.12
C GLU A 190 8.73 -15.16 -16.34
N ILE A 191 9.23 -16.00 -17.25
CA ILE A 191 9.68 -15.63 -18.59
C ILE A 191 8.74 -16.33 -19.58
N ASN A 192 7.90 -15.58 -20.27
CA ASN A 192 6.92 -16.13 -21.21
C ASN A 192 6.60 -15.14 -22.35
N PRO A 193 7.22 -15.35 -23.56
CA PRO A 193 8.05 -16.49 -23.90
C PRO A 193 9.55 -16.32 -23.58
N LEU A 194 10.19 -17.41 -23.22
CA LEU A 194 11.62 -17.60 -23.38
C LEU A 194 11.84 -18.13 -24.80
N ILE A 195 12.55 -17.41 -25.65
CA ILE A 195 12.64 -17.75 -27.10
C ILE A 195 13.99 -18.32 -27.48
N LEU A 196 13.97 -19.24 -28.46
CA LEU A 196 15.13 -19.57 -29.26
C LEU A 196 15.09 -18.69 -30.51
N THR A 197 16.11 -17.86 -30.70
CA THR A 197 16.21 -17.03 -31.91
C THR A 197 16.67 -17.83 -33.14
N SER A 198 16.47 -17.25 -34.32
CA SER A 198 16.99 -17.85 -35.59
C SER A 198 18.50 -17.98 -35.59
N GLN A 199 19.23 -17.23 -34.78
CA GLN A 199 20.69 -17.30 -34.59
C GLN A 199 21.11 -18.37 -33.57
N GLY A 200 20.14 -19.05 -32.93
CA GLY A 200 20.40 -20.08 -31.92
C GLY A 200 20.69 -19.56 -30.51
N GLU A 201 20.38 -18.29 -30.24
CA GLU A 201 20.47 -17.72 -28.89
C GLU A 201 19.15 -17.91 -28.13
N VAL A 202 19.25 -18.05 -26.81
CA VAL A 202 18.08 -18.15 -25.91
C VAL A 202 17.91 -16.84 -25.19
N VAL A 203 16.76 -16.17 -25.36
CA VAL A 203 16.50 -14.79 -24.93
C VAL A 203 15.15 -14.71 -24.20
N ALA A 204 15.08 -13.98 -23.10
CA ALA A 204 13.83 -13.68 -22.39
C ALA A 204 13.09 -12.54 -23.11
N ALA A 205 12.08 -12.87 -23.92
CA ALA A 205 11.35 -11.91 -24.73
C ALA A 205 10.27 -11.15 -23.93
N ASP A 206 9.73 -11.76 -22.88
CA ASP A 206 8.84 -11.12 -21.90
C ASP A 206 9.15 -11.68 -20.52
N CYS A 207 8.95 -10.85 -19.48
CA CYS A 207 9.22 -11.24 -18.10
C CYS A 207 8.28 -10.52 -17.13
N HIS A 208 7.77 -11.28 -16.17
CA HIS A 208 6.98 -10.78 -15.04
C HIS A 208 7.59 -11.25 -13.72
N ILE A 209 7.92 -10.32 -12.84
CA ILE A 209 8.42 -10.60 -11.50
C ILE A 209 7.51 -9.94 -10.48
N VAL A 210 7.17 -10.67 -9.44
CA VAL A 210 6.36 -10.20 -8.31
C VAL A 210 7.17 -10.36 -7.04
N ILE A 211 7.43 -9.25 -6.37
CA ILE A 211 8.18 -9.18 -5.11
C ILE A 211 7.22 -9.40 -3.94
N ASP A 212 7.68 -10.01 -2.87
CA ASP A 212 6.94 -10.10 -1.62
C ASP A 212 6.75 -8.69 -1.03
N ASP A 213 5.49 -8.31 -0.75
CA ASP A 213 5.17 -6.98 -0.21
C ASP A 213 5.94 -6.66 1.07
N TYR A 214 6.15 -7.68 1.91
CA TYR A 214 6.90 -7.56 3.17
C TYR A 214 8.42 -7.54 2.99
N ALA A 215 8.92 -7.76 1.78
CA ALA A 215 10.33 -7.68 1.44
C ALA A 215 10.73 -6.36 0.76
N VAL A 216 9.76 -5.59 0.27
CA VAL A 216 10.02 -4.36 -0.52
C VAL A 216 10.96 -3.38 0.21
N TYR A 217 10.88 -3.27 1.52
CA TYR A 217 11.76 -2.40 2.30
C TYR A 217 13.26 -2.78 2.21
N ARG A 218 13.58 -4.02 1.83
CA ARG A 218 14.95 -4.49 1.61
C ARG A 218 15.50 -4.12 0.24
N HIS A 219 14.63 -3.71 -0.67
CA HIS A 219 14.91 -3.46 -2.08
C HIS A 219 14.52 -2.04 -2.50
N PRO A 220 15.08 -0.98 -1.85
CA PRO A 220 14.77 0.42 -2.19
C PRO A 220 15.16 0.77 -3.63
N GLU A 221 16.13 0.04 -4.21
CA GLU A 221 16.56 0.20 -5.60
C GLU A 221 15.50 -0.15 -6.64
N LEU A 222 14.45 -0.89 -6.25
CA LEU A 222 13.33 -1.21 -7.14
C LEU A 222 12.31 -0.07 -7.26
N GLU A 223 12.42 0.96 -6.43
CA GLU A 223 11.57 2.16 -6.44
C GLU A 223 10.06 1.82 -6.44
N ILE A 224 9.67 0.80 -5.69
CA ILE A 224 8.27 0.38 -5.57
C ILE A 224 7.54 1.36 -4.66
N GLU A 225 6.67 2.18 -5.23
CA GLU A 225 5.95 3.22 -4.48
C GLU A 225 4.88 2.64 -3.55
N VAL A 226 4.17 1.61 -4.00
CA VAL A 226 3.12 0.93 -3.21
C VAL A 226 3.25 -0.58 -3.35
N ALA A 227 3.58 -1.26 -2.26
CA ALA A 227 3.67 -2.71 -2.21
C ALA A 227 2.27 -3.32 -1.95
N ARG A 228 1.38 -3.19 -2.91
CA ARG A 228 0.01 -3.74 -2.91
C ARG A 228 -0.38 -4.22 -4.30
N GLU A 229 -1.25 -5.21 -4.33
CA GLU A 229 -1.86 -5.65 -5.59
C GLU A 229 -3.20 -4.93 -5.78
N PHE A 230 -3.24 -4.11 -6.82
CA PHE A 230 -4.45 -3.46 -7.27
C PHE A 230 -4.79 -3.93 -8.69
N ASP A 231 -6.07 -3.94 -9.03
CA ASP A 231 -6.57 -4.12 -10.39
C ASP A 231 -6.63 -2.80 -11.19
N ARG A 232 -6.20 -1.70 -10.55
CA ARG A 232 -6.06 -0.35 -11.06
C ARG A 232 -4.82 0.33 -10.47
N PRO A 233 -4.37 1.47 -10.99
CA PRO A 233 -3.36 2.28 -10.31
C PRO A 233 -3.79 2.69 -8.90
N ALA A 234 -2.85 2.76 -7.97
CA ALA A 234 -3.11 3.29 -6.64
C ALA A 234 -3.50 4.77 -6.73
N THR A 235 -4.55 5.17 -6.01
CA THR A 235 -4.95 6.58 -5.91
C THR A 235 -3.94 7.38 -5.10
N GLN A 236 -3.99 8.71 -5.20
CA GLN A 236 -3.09 9.56 -4.40
C GLN A 236 -3.30 9.35 -2.90
N LEU A 237 -4.54 9.17 -2.46
CA LEU A 237 -4.86 8.93 -1.05
C LEU A 237 -4.32 7.57 -0.56
N GLU A 238 -4.36 6.54 -1.42
CA GLU A 238 -3.75 5.23 -1.13
C GLU A 238 -2.22 5.31 -1.02
N LYS A 239 -1.57 6.09 -1.88
CA LYS A 239 -0.13 6.34 -1.80
C LYS A 239 0.25 7.08 -0.51
N ILE A 240 -0.56 8.05 -0.10
CA ILE A 240 -0.38 8.78 1.17
C ILE A 240 -0.50 7.82 2.36
N ALA A 241 -1.54 6.99 2.37
CA ALA A 241 -1.76 5.99 3.41
C ALA A 241 -0.60 4.97 3.48
N TYR A 242 -0.11 4.52 2.34
CA TYR A 242 1.03 3.61 2.29
C TYR A 242 2.33 4.23 2.87
N ARG A 243 2.54 5.55 2.68
CA ARG A 243 3.66 6.25 3.32
C ARG A 243 3.54 6.29 4.84
N VAL A 244 2.33 6.34 5.39
CA VAL A 244 2.08 6.20 6.84
C VAL A 244 2.45 4.79 7.29
N GLU A 245 2.01 3.76 6.56
CA GLU A 245 2.32 2.36 6.86
C GLU A 245 3.82 2.08 6.83
N ALA A 246 4.52 2.56 5.81
CA ALA A 246 5.96 2.34 5.64
C ALA A 246 6.81 2.87 6.82
N LYS A 247 6.28 3.80 7.61
CA LYS A 247 6.91 4.36 8.82
C LYS A 247 6.35 3.78 10.11
N ASP A 248 5.38 2.86 10.03
CA ASP A 248 4.74 2.30 11.20
C ASP A 248 5.50 1.07 11.72
N TYR A 249 5.65 1.00 13.02
CA TYR A 249 6.36 -0.07 13.72
C TYR A 249 5.42 -1.10 14.37
N ARG A 250 4.10 -0.88 14.33
CA ARG A 250 3.08 -1.72 14.97
C ARG A 250 2.07 -2.33 14.01
N GLY A 251 2.56 -3.03 12.99
CA GLY A 251 1.70 -3.76 12.08
C GLY A 251 1.21 -2.93 10.90
N THR A 252 0.08 -3.32 10.35
CA THR A 252 -0.42 -2.82 9.08
C THR A 252 -1.27 -1.56 9.21
N PHE A 253 -1.26 -0.77 8.16
CA PHE A 253 -2.23 0.26 7.89
C PHE A 253 -2.74 0.06 6.46
N TYR A 254 -3.72 -0.80 6.28
CA TYR A 254 -4.37 -0.99 5.00
C TYR A 254 -5.38 0.12 4.76
N PHE A 255 -5.27 0.77 3.60
CA PHE A 255 -6.25 1.73 3.13
C PHE A 255 -6.50 1.51 1.64
N PHE A 256 -7.77 1.30 1.30
CA PHE A 256 -8.25 1.17 -0.07
C PHE A 256 -9.36 2.19 -0.29
N GLN A 257 -9.18 3.06 -1.27
CA GLN A 257 -10.20 4.01 -1.68
C GLN A 257 -11.15 3.30 -2.65
N MET A 258 -12.37 2.99 -2.20
CA MET A 258 -13.37 2.28 -3.00
C MET A 258 -13.95 3.15 -4.10
N ILE A 259 -14.00 4.46 -3.84
CA ILE A 259 -14.46 5.47 -4.79
C ILE A 259 -13.74 6.79 -4.51
N GLU A 260 -13.29 7.47 -5.57
CA GLU A 260 -12.61 8.77 -5.43
C GLU A 260 -13.61 9.91 -5.22
N GLU A 261 -14.73 9.87 -5.93
CA GLU A 261 -15.80 10.88 -5.86
C GLU A 261 -17.13 10.24 -5.45
N PRO A 262 -17.42 10.11 -4.14
CA PRO A 262 -18.70 9.61 -3.67
C PRO A 262 -19.87 10.49 -4.14
N ASP A 263 -20.90 9.88 -4.74
CA ASP A 263 -22.12 10.58 -5.13
C ASP A 263 -22.82 11.14 -3.88
N PRO A 264 -23.05 12.46 -3.78
CA PRO A 264 -23.71 13.07 -2.64
C PRO A 264 -25.16 12.61 -2.42
N LYS A 265 -25.78 11.97 -3.40
CA LYS A 265 -27.14 11.39 -3.28
C LYS A 265 -27.14 10.02 -2.60
N GLU A 266 -25.99 9.36 -2.54
CA GLU A 266 -25.85 8.03 -1.99
C GLU A 266 -25.32 8.07 -0.54
N ASN A 267 -25.52 6.99 0.22
CA ASN A 267 -25.09 6.92 1.61
C ASN A 267 -23.69 6.30 1.74
N TYR A 268 -22.67 7.06 1.33
CA TYR A 268 -21.29 6.68 1.54
C TYR A 268 -20.82 6.99 2.96
N ILE A 269 -20.07 6.07 3.55
CA ILE A 269 -19.45 6.26 4.88
C ILE A 269 -17.95 6.10 4.81
N GLY A 270 -17.26 6.80 5.72
CA GLY A 270 -15.86 6.52 6.05
C GLY A 270 -15.77 5.31 6.96
N PHE A 271 -15.09 4.25 6.54
CA PHE A 271 -14.96 3.00 7.27
C PHE A 271 -13.56 2.83 7.87
N HIS A 272 -13.50 2.58 9.18
CA HIS A 272 -12.26 2.39 9.93
C HIS A 272 -12.30 1.07 10.69
N GLY A 273 -11.65 0.06 10.16
CA GLY A 273 -11.49 -1.24 10.79
C GLY A 273 -10.29 -1.30 11.74
N ALA A 274 -10.36 -2.19 12.71
CA ALA A 274 -9.26 -2.52 13.61
C ALA A 274 -9.17 -4.04 13.78
N GLY A 275 -8.33 -4.69 12.95
CA GLY A 275 -8.16 -6.12 12.86
C GLY A 275 -9.03 -6.77 11.78
N GLY A 276 -8.39 -7.44 10.80
CA GLY A 276 -8.96 -7.87 9.54
C GLY A 276 -10.29 -8.61 9.61
N GLY A 277 -10.40 -9.69 10.38
CA GLY A 277 -11.65 -10.48 10.47
C GLY A 277 -12.81 -9.70 11.10
N GLY A 278 -12.56 -8.96 12.18
CA GLY A 278 -13.56 -8.10 12.81
C GLY A 278 -13.99 -6.95 11.91
N SER A 279 -13.07 -6.39 11.13
CA SER A 279 -13.36 -5.36 10.13
C SER A 279 -14.26 -5.87 9.02
N MET A 280 -14.04 -7.08 8.51
CA MET A 280 -14.88 -7.68 7.46
C MET A 280 -16.33 -7.89 7.94
N MET A 281 -16.52 -8.46 9.16
CA MET A 281 -17.86 -8.61 9.75
C MET A 281 -18.55 -7.25 9.95
N SER A 282 -17.80 -6.25 10.36
CA SER A 282 -18.31 -4.89 10.57
C SER A 282 -18.64 -4.18 9.25
N MET A 283 -17.88 -4.47 8.19
CA MET A 283 -18.17 -4.03 6.83
C MET A 283 -19.50 -4.60 6.33
N ASP A 284 -19.70 -5.92 6.46
CA ASP A 284 -20.96 -6.56 6.07
C ASP A 284 -22.16 -5.96 6.84
N ALA A 285 -22.01 -5.68 8.12
CA ALA A 285 -23.06 -5.08 8.93
C ALA A 285 -23.52 -3.70 8.38
N VAL A 286 -22.59 -2.82 7.99
CA VAL A 286 -22.95 -1.50 7.42
C VAL A 286 -23.49 -1.61 6.01
N LEU A 287 -22.97 -2.52 5.17
CA LEU A 287 -23.49 -2.78 3.82
C LEU A 287 -24.94 -3.29 3.87
N ASN A 288 -25.26 -4.19 4.82
CA ASN A 288 -26.61 -4.73 5.05
C ASN A 288 -27.63 -3.66 5.52
N ARG A 289 -27.15 -2.48 5.95
CA ARG A 289 -28.01 -1.32 6.29
C ARG A 289 -28.13 -0.32 5.14
N GLY A 290 -27.65 -0.67 3.94
CA GLY A 290 -27.76 0.16 2.75
C GLY A 290 -26.72 1.26 2.64
N PHE A 291 -25.68 1.22 3.45
CA PHE A 291 -24.51 2.08 3.27
C PHE A 291 -23.63 1.58 2.14
N LYS A 292 -22.87 2.49 1.54
CA LYS A 292 -21.75 2.21 0.64
C LYS A 292 -20.46 2.65 1.31
N LEU A 293 -19.37 1.97 1.01
CA LEU A 293 -18.07 2.34 1.55
C LEU A 293 -17.35 3.32 0.64
N ALA A 294 -16.92 4.46 1.16
CA ALA A 294 -15.98 5.34 0.46
C ALA A 294 -14.57 4.75 0.45
N ASN A 295 -14.23 4.05 1.52
CA ASN A 295 -12.96 3.35 1.69
C ASN A 295 -13.10 2.08 2.53
N TYR A 296 -12.15 1.17 2.40
CA TYR A 296 -11.81 0.19 3.42
C TYR A 296 -10.52 0.64 4.13
N CYS A 297 -10.49 0.60 5.45
CA CYS A 297 -9.30 0.86 6.25
C CYS A 297 -9.16 -0.21 7.33
N ASP A 298 -7.93 -0.67 7.58
CA ASP A 298 -7.60 -1.55 8.72
C ASP A 298 -6.30 -1.09 9.37
N THR A 299 -6.38 -0.67 10.63
CA THR A 299 -5.24 -0.19 11.42
C THR A 299 -4.60 -1.28 12.30
N SER A 300 -4.93 -2.55 12.06
CA SER A 300 -4.65 -3.70 12.92
C SER A 300 -5.36 -3.66 14.28
N GLY A 301 -5.25 -4.75 15.06
CA GLY A 301 -5.98 -4.88 16.34
C GLY A 301 -5.46 -4.01 17.49
N ASN A 302 -4.20 -3.55 17.42
CA ASN A 302 -3.53 -2.80 18.49
C ASN A 302 -2.80 -1.56 17.95
N PRO A 303 -3.50 -0.61 17.31
CA PRO A 303 -2.87 0.57 16.72
C PRO A 303 -2.44 1.58 17.78
N PRO A 304 -1.28 2.26 17.64
CA PRO A 304 -0.96 3.43 18.45
C PRO A 304 -1.92 4.58 18.14
N ALA A 305 -2.10 5.50 19.09
CA ALA A 305 -2.99 6.66 18.94
C ALA A 305 -2.62 7.52 17.71
N SER A 306 -1.34 7.69 17.45
CA SER A 306 -0.84 8.42 16.27
C SER A 306 -1.25 7.79 14.94
N LYS A 307 -1.30 6.44 14.84
CA LYS A 307 -1.81 5.74 13.65
C LYS A 307 -3.31 5.97 13.48
N VAL A 308 -4.09 5.79 14.55
CA VAL A 308 -5.54 6.01 14.52
C VAL A 308 -5.89 7.45 14.11
N TYR A 309 -5.14 8.42 14.61
CA TYR A 309 -5.26 9.81 14.19
C TYR A 309 -5.03 9.97 12.68
N ARG A 310 -3.91 9.42 12.16
CA ARG A 310 -3.59 9.50 10.73
C ARG A 310 -4.60 8.76 9.86
N ALA A 311 -5.09 7.62 10.32
CA ALA A 311 -6.15 6.88 9.62
C ALA A 311 -7.44 7.70 9.53
N ALA A 312 -7.89 8.28 10.65
CA ALA A 312 -9.07 9.12 10.67
C ALA A 312 -8.92 10.35 9.76
N LYS A 313 -7.76 11.04 9.79
CA LYS A 313 -7.46 12.17 8.89
C LYS A 313 -7.48 11.76 7.41
N THR A 314 -6.94 10.59 7.08
CA THR A 314 -6.95 10.04 5.72
C THR A 314 -8.38 9.72 5.26
N ILE A 315 -9.18 9.05 6.11
CA ILE A 315 -10.59 8.74 5.82
C ILE A 315 -11.40 10.03 5.62
N LEU A 316 -11.21 11.02 6.49
CA LEU A 316 -11.87 12.33 6.44
C LEU A 316 -11.29 13.28 5.37
N SER A 317 -10.40 12.80 4.52
CA SER A 317 -9.99 13.49 3.29
C SER A 317 -10.83 13.10 2.08
N GLN A 318 -11.85 12.26 2.27
CA GLN A 318 -12.83 11.91 1.24
C GLN A 318 -14.08 12.76 1.40
N PRO A 319 -14.55 13.45 0.34
CA PRO A 319 -15.75 14.28 0.40
C PRO A 319 -17.03 13.43 0.42
N ASN A 320 -18.15 14.07 0.72
CA ASN A 320 -19.51 13.54 0.53
C ASN A 320 -19.86 12.26 1.31
N ILE A 321 -19.08 11.88 2.32
CA ILE A 321 -19.49 10.82 3.24
C ILE A 321 -20.53 11.35 4.23
N CYS A 322 -21.55 10.54 4.54
CA CYS A 322 -22.66 10.91 5.43
C CYS A 322 -22.51 10.38 6.86
N GLY A 323 -21.47 9.61 7.14
CA GLY A 323 -21.20 9.04 8.44
C GLY A 323 -19.79 8.48 8.56
N TYR A 324 -19.33 8.28 9.79
CA TYR A 324 -18.06 7.61 10.09
C TYR A 324 -18.34 6.38 10.96
N PHE A 325 -17.82 5.23 10.55
CA PHE A 325 -17.98 3.98 11.29
C PHE A 325 -16.62 3.37 11.62
N ALA A 326 -16.31 3.26 12.90
CA ALA A 326 -15.12 2.56 13.36
C ALA A 326 -15.51 1.30 14.14
N SER A 327 -14.94 0.15 13.79
CA SER A 327 -15.23 -1.09 14.51
C SER A 327 -14.08 -2.09 14.41
N GLY A 328 -13.70 -2.64 15.54
CA GLY A 328 -12.68 -3.66 15.67
C GLY A 328 -13.24 -5.05 16.00
N SER A 329 -12.32 -5.98 16.25
CA SER A 329 -12.63 -7.39 16.56
C SER A 329 -13.37 -7.62 17.89
N GLY A 330 -13.36 -6.64 18.79
CA GLY A 330 -13.92 -6.76 20.14
C GLY A 330 -13.03 -7.52 21.14
N VAL A 331 -11.82 -7.91 20.74
CA VAL A 331 -10.88 -8.71 21.55
C VAL A 331 -9.47 -8.09 21.58
N ALA A 332 -9.37 -6.78 21.43
CA ALA A 332 -8.09 -6.10 21.43
C ALA A 332 -7.36 -6.25 22.77
N SER A 333 -6.12 -6.66 22.72
CA SER A 333 -5.25 -6.79 23.91
C SER A 333 -4.64 -5.47 24.37
N GLN A 334 -4.55 -4.49 23.50
CA GLN A 334 -4.12 -3.14 23.83
C GLN A 334 -5.27 -2.35 24.45
N GLU A 335 -4.93 -1.41 25.30
CA GLU A 335 -5.89 -0.48 25.92
C GLU A 335 -6.56 0.40 24.87
N GLN A 336 -7.88 0.31 24.79
CA GLN A 336 -8.68 0.95 23.73
C GLN A 336 -8.71 2.49 23.85
N PHE A 337 -8.36 3.06 24.99
CA PHE A 337 -8.23 4.51 25.15
C PHE A 337 -7.15 5.14 24.24
N HIS A 338 -6.19 4.37 23.73
CA HIS A 338 -5.26 4.85 22.71
C HIS A 338 -5.99 5.16 21.40
N SER A 339 -6.85 4.25 20.95
CA SER A 339 -7.69 4.47 19.77
C SER A 339 -8.64 5.65 19.95
N ALA A 340 -9.30 5.74 21.11
CA ALA A 340 -10.19 6.85 21.44
C ALA A 340 -9.47 8.20 21.38
N ARG A 341 -8.26 8.33 21.92
CA ARG A 341 -7.46 9.56 21.86
C ARG A 341 -7.09 9.96 20.44
N GLY A 342 -6.71 9.01 19.60
CA GLY A 342 -6.43 9.28 18.18
C GLY A 342 -7.66 9.82 17.45
N ILE A 343 -8.83 9.24 17.70
CA ILE A 343 -10.11 9.68 17.14
C ILE A 343 -10.47 11.08 17.67
N VAL A 344 -10.36 11.32 18.97
CA VAL A 344 -10.65 12.61 19.59
C VAL A 344 -9.83 13.73 18.96
N LYS A 345 -8.52 13.53 18.79
CA LYS A 345 -7.66 14.52 18.14
C LYS A 345 -8.11 14.78 16.70
N ALA A 346 -8.31 13.73 15.90
CA ALA A 346 -8.70 13.88 14.51
C ALA A 346 -10.06 14.57 14.35
N PHE A 347 -11.08 14.14 15.09
CA PHE A 347 -12.43 14.68 14.99
C PHE A 347 -12.52 16.13 15.50
N SER A 348 -11.76 16.47 16.53
CA SER A 348 -11.69 17.84 17.05
C SER A 348 -11.04 18.79 16.04
N GLU A 349 -9.92 18.40 15.42
CA GLU A 349 -9.25 19.19 14.37
C GLU A 349 -10.13 19.35 13.11
N GLU A 350 -10.85 18.29 12.73
CA GLU A 350 -11.79 18.36 11.59
C GLU A 350 -13.10 19.09 11.97
N ASN A 351 -13.36 19.35 13.25
CA ASN A 351 -14.66 19.83 13.74
C ASN A 351 -15.80 19.03 13.08
N LEU A 352 -15.74 17.70 13.24
CA LEU A 352 -16.56 16.75 12.53
C LEU A 352 -18.06 17.08 12.66
N ALA A 353 -18.76 17.16 11.53
CA ALA A 353 -20.18 17.51 11.51
C ALA A 353 -21.11 16.31 11.21
N ILE A 354 -20.57 15.24 10.63
CA ILE A 354 -21.32 14.01 10.34
C ILE A 354 -21.40 13.12 11.58
N PRO A 355 -22.45 12.29 11.72
CA PRO A 355 -22.54 11.33 12.81
C PRO A 355 -21.44 10.27 12.73
N ALA A 356 -21.00 9.78 13.89
CA ALA A 356 -20.00 8.74 14.00
C ALA A 356 -20.38 7.70 15.05
N VAL A 357 -20.18 6.43 14.74
CA VAL A 357 -20.32 5.31 15.66
C VAL A 357 -18.98 4.59 15.76
N ILE A 358 -18.49 4.50 17.00
CA ILE A 358 -17.14 4.01 17.33
C ILE A 358 -17.24 2.83 18.29
N ARG A 359 -16.97 1.62 17.81
CA ARG A 359 -16.96 0.39 18.61
C ARG A 359 -15.52 -0.02 18.95
N LEU A 360 -15.14 0.17 20.20
CA LEU A 360 -13.79 -0.09 20.74
C LEU A 360 -13.82 -1.25 21.76
N GLY A 361 -14.06 -2.48 21.29
CA GLY A 361 -14.07 -3.65 22.15
C GLY A 361 -12.67 -4.16 22.50
N GLY A 362 -12.38 -4.34 23.78
CA GLY A 362 -11.12 -4.85 24.28
C GLY A 362 -10.76 -4.35 25.68
N ASN A 363 -9.47 -4.32 26.01
CA ASN A 363 -9.00 -3.84 27.30
C ASN A 363 -9.29 -2.34 27.48
N TYR A 364 -9.81 -1.96 28.67
CA TYR A 364 -10.17 -0.58 29.03
C TYR A 364 -11.17 0.08 28.08
N GLU A 365 -12.12 -0.69 27.55
CA GLU A 365 -13.14 -0.17 26.62
C GLU A 365 -14.05 0.89 27.27
N GLU A 366 -14.40 0.72 28.55
CA GLU A 366 -15.23 1.70 29.28
C GLU A 366 -14.55 3.08 29.33
N LYS A 367 -13.24 3.10 29.63
CA LYS A 367 -12.46 4.34 29.62
C LYS A 367 -12.34 4.94 28.22
N ALA A 368 -12.28 4.12 27.18
CA ALA A 368 -12.27 4.58 25.79
C ALA A 368 -13.60 5.26 25.42
N ILE A 369 -14.72 4.67 25.79
CA ILE A 369 -16.07 5.24 25.58
C ILE A 369 -16.20 6.55 26.34
N GLU A 370 -15.81 6.59 27.61
CA GLU A 370 -15.80 7.82 28.42
C GLU A 370 -15.01 8.96 27.76
N ILE A 371 -13.82 8.66 27.20
CA ILE A 371 -12.99 9.64 26.49
C ILE A 371 -13.71 10.17 25.25
N LEU A 372 -14.35 9.33 24.45
CA LEU A 372 -15.11 9.77 23.29
C LEU A 372 -16.28 10.67 23.70
N GLU A 373 -17.06 10.25 24.66
CA GLU A 373 -18.22 11.00 25.16
C GLU A 373 -17.84 12.32 25.82
N MET A 374 -16.76 12.33 26.61
CA MET A 374 -16.31 13.51 27.31
C MET A 374 -15.76 14.58 26.36
N TYR A 375 -14.88 14.19 25.46
CA TYR A 375 -14.07 15.13 24.67
C TYR A 375 -14.66 15.49 23.32
N LEU A 376 -15.69 14.79 22.83
CA LEU A 376 -16.30 15.09 21.54
C LEU A 376 -17.68 15.80 21.64
N LYS A 377 -18.11 16.20 22.85
CA LYS A 377 -19.36 16.94 23.04
C LYS A 377 -19.38 18.33 22.37
N HIS A 378 -18.23 18.88 22.06
CA HIS A 378 -18.09 20.23 21.51
C HIS A 378 -18.15 20.28 19.98
N ILE A 379 -18.06 19.13 19.29
CA ILE A 379 -18.16 19.09 17.82
C ILE A 379 -19.62 18.98 17.36
N PRO A 380 -19.95 19.45 16.14
CA PRO A 380 -21.32 19.41 15.62
C PRO A 380 -21.89 18.01 15.41
N GLY A 381 -21.05 17.05 15.01
CA GLY A 381 -21.45 15.68 14.72
C GLY A 381 -21.70 14.89 16.01
N LYS A 382 -22.77 14.11 16.04
CA LYS A 382 -23.06 13.22 17.17
C LYS A 382 -22.14 11.99 17.10
N VAL A 383 -21.35 11.77 18.17
CA VAL A 383 -20.43 10.63 18.30
C VAL A 383 -20.91 9.73 19.42
N GLU A 384 -21.05 8.45 19.12
CA GLU A 384 -21.43 7.43 20.10
C GLU A 384 -20.34 6.34 20.19
N GLY A 385 -19.96 5.99 21.43
CA GLY A 385 -18.99 4.94 21.75
C GLY A 385 -19.66 3.64 22.17
N TYR A 386 -19.13 2.49 21.74
CA TYR A 386 -19.64 1.17 22.06
C TYR A 386 -18.50 0.19 22.38
N GLY A 387 -18.82 -0.86 23.14
CA GLY A 387 -17.87 -1.85 23.62
C GLY A 387 -18.00 -3.22 22.92
N ARG A 388 -17.35 -4.21 23.51
CA ARG A 388 -17.31 -5.60 22.97
C ARG A 388 -18.67 -6.29 22.94
N ASN A 389 -19.57 -5.95 23.86
CA ASN A 389 -20.88 -6.57 23.97
C ASN A 389 -21.87 -6.05 22.94
N ASP A 390 -21.58 -4.94 22.30
CA ASP A 390 -22.39 -4.37 21.25
C ASP A 390 -21.99 -5.00 19.91
N SER A 391 -22.93 -5.65 19.23
CA SER A 391 -22.62 -6.31 17.96
C SER A 391 -22.35 -5.28 16.84
N PRO A 392 -21.56 -5.64 15.80
CA PRO A 392 -21.41 -4.79 14.62
C PRO A 392 -22.74 -4.41 13.97
N ASP A 393 -23.73 -5.33 13.95
CA ASP A 393 -25.07 -5.06 13.41
C ASP A 393 -25.83 -4.03 14.23
N PHE A 394 -25.75 -4.10 15.56
CA PHE A 394 -26.32 -3.08 16.44
C PHE A 394 -25.70 -1.72 16.18
N CYS A 395 -24.38 -1.63 16.14
CA CYS A 395 -23.66 -0.40 15.88
C CYS A 395 -23.96 0.18 14.48
N ALA A 396 -24.07 -0.67 13.47
CA ALA A 396 -24.46 -0.27 12.11
C ALA A 396 -25.90 0.25 12.06
N ASN A 397 -26.82 -0.37 12.78
CA ASN A 397 -28.20 0.13 12.95
C ASN A 397 -28.17 1.52 13.57
N ARG A 398 -27.40 1.69 14.64
CA ARG A 398 -27.32 2.96 15.35
C ARG A 398 -26.79 4.08 14.45
N LEU A 399 -25.77 3.80 13.62
CA LEU A 399 -25.32 4.76 12.63
C LEU A 399 -26.43 5.11 11.62
N ALA A 400 -27.21 4.11 11.16
CA ALA A 400 -28.29 4.35 10.22
C ALA A 400 -29.42 5.21 10.80
N GLU A 401 -29.68 5.09 12.10
CA GLU A 401 -30.60 5.97 12.83
C GLU A 401 -30.06 7.40 12.88
N LEU A 402 -28.81 7.57 13.32
CA LEU A 402 -28.16 8.88 13.44
C LEU A 402 -28.09 9.63 12.10
N VAL A 403 -27.82 8.94 11.00
CA VAL A 403 -27.80 9.54 9.65
C VAL A 403 -29.19 10.00 9.20
N LYS A 404 -30.27 9.38 9.73
CA LYS A 404 -31.66 9.76 9.44
C LYS A 404 -32.21 10.80 10.41
N GLU A 405 -31.61 10.95 11.59
CA GLU A 405 -31.99 11.95 12.59
C GLU A 405 -31.58 13.36 12.11
N GLY A 406 -32.53 14.21 11.77
CA GLY A 406 -32.27 15.60 11.34
C GLY A 406 -32.05 15.80 9.83
N GLU A 407 -31.43 16.93 9.49
CA GLU A 407 -31.06 17.22 8.10
C GLU A 407 -29.86 16.39 7.68
N ARG A 408 -29.86 15.96 6.42
CA ARG A 408 -28.74 15.19 5.85
C ARG A 408 -27.48 16.04 5.79
N VAL A 409 -26.50 15.70 6.60
CA VAL A 409 -25.18 16.33 6.62
C VAL A 409 -24.18 15.47 5.82
N LEU A 410 -23.44 16.11 4.93
CA LEU A 410 -22.32 15.49 4.22
C LEU A 410 -21.01 16.10 4.68
N HIS A 411 -20.01 15.25 4.81
CA HIS A 411 -18.67 15.69 5.17
C HIS A 411 -18.08 16.60 4.08
N ARG A 412 -17.55 17.72 4.50
CA ARG A 412 -16.78 18.64 3.66
C ARG A 412 -15.33 18.58 4.09
N VAL A 413 -14.47 18.22 3.16
CA VAL A 413 -13.02 18.22 3.38
C VAL A 413 -12.57 19.64 3.74
N ARG A 414 -11.71 19.75 4.75
CA ARG A 414 -11.11 21.02 5.17
C ARG A 414 -9.67 21.12 4.73
N PRO A 415 -9.16 22.31 4.39
CA PRO A 415 -7.74 22.50 4.19
C PRO A 415 -6.97 22.15 5.46
N ILE A 416 -5.75 21.68 5.31
CA ILE A 416 -4.82 21.50 6.42
C ILE A 416 -4.01 22.79 6.54
N GLU A 417 -4.19 23.50 7.65
CA GLU A 417 -3.39 24.68 7.96
C GLU A 417 -1.96 24.27 8.32
N ASP A 418 -1.00 25.10 7.96
CA ASP A 418 0.39 24.89 8.37
C ASP A 418 0.50 25.07 9.88
N PHE A 419 1.03 24.05 10.54
CA PHE A 419 1.32 24.16 11.96
C PHE A 419 2.45 25.19 12.18
N THR A 420 2.15 26.23 12.91
CA THR A 420 3.15 27.21 13.36
C THR A 420 3.48 26.91 14.82
N PRO A 421 4.71 26.51 15.13
CA PRO A 421 5.13 26.29 16.50
C PRO A 421 4.89 27.52 17.39
N PHE A 422 4.58 27.29 18.66
CA PHE A 422 4.50 28.39 19.62
C PHE A 422 5.84 29.13 19.69
N PRO A 423 5.86 30.47 19.75
CA PRO A 423 7.10 31.22 19.96
C PRO A 423 7.84 30.73 21.23
N GLU A 424 9.13 30.42 21.10
CA GLU A 424 9.96 29.89 22.21
C GLU A 424 9.42 28.60 22.84
N ALA A 425 8.73 27.74 22.04
CA ALA A 425 8.22 26.48 22.54
C ALA A 425 9.35 25.58 23.02
N TYR A 426 9.13 24.90 24.14
CA TYR A 426 9.91 23.72 24.46
C TYR A 426 9.43 22.57 23.55
N SER A 427 10.32 21.98 22.80
CA SER A 427 9.94 20.88 21.90
C SER A 427 10.93 19.72 21.95
N PHE A 428 10.46 18.56 21.51
CA PHE A 428 11.28 17.39 21.23
C PHE A 428 10.62 16.51 20.18
N GLU A 429 11.47 15.88 19.38
CA GLU A 429 11.02 14.91 18.37
C GLU A 429 10.49 13.63 19.05
N THR A 430 9.41 13.09 18.47
CA THR A 430 8.87 11.77 18.79
C THR A 430 9.23 10.80 17.66
N MET A 431 8.73 9.59 17.68
CA MET A 431 9.05 8.60 16.64
C MET A 431 8.61 9.04 15.24
N THR A 432 7.44 9.65 15.12
CA THR A 432 6.84 10.00 13.83
C THR A 432 6.34 11.45 13.75
N GLY A 433 6.63 12.26 14.77
CA GLY A 433 6.20 13.63 14.88
C GLY A 433 7.06 14.45 15.83
N GLU A 434 6.49 15.52 16.35
CA GLU A 434 7.14 16.41 17.31
C GLU A 434 6.14 16.94 18.34
N LEU A 435 6.54 17.01 19.60
CA LEU A 435 5.74 17.55 20.69
C LEU A 435 6.22 18.95 21.03
N PHE A 436 5.29 19.89 21.15
CA PHE A 436 5.51 21.30 21.50
C PHE A 436 4.80 21.66 22.78
N ILE A 437 5.47 22.42 23.67
CA ILE A 437 4.90 22.93 24.91
C ILE A 437 5.13 24.46 25.02
N ASP A 438 4.07 25.22 25.09
CA ASP A 438 4.14 26.65 25.42
C ASP A 438 4.29 26.83 26.92
N HIS A 439 5.51 26.93 27.41
CA HIS A 439 5.82 27.09 28.81
C HIS A 439 5.28 28.39 29.44
N ARG A 440 4.92 29.39 28.63
CA ARG A 440 4.32 30.64 29.13
C ARG A 440 2.92 30.37 29.68
N LYS A 441 2.15 29.55 28.96
CA LYS A 441 0.80 29.11 29.38
C LYS A 441 0.83 28.16 30.57
N CYS A 442 1.92 27.40 30.74
CA CYS A 442 2.04 26.45 31.85
C CYS A 442 2.05 27.12 33.21
N GLY A 443 2.43 28.40 33.32
CA GLY A 443 2.39 29.15 34.59
C GLY A 443 1.01 29.20 35.24
N GLU A 444 -0.05 29.34 34.45
CA GLU A 444 -1.45 29.44 34.87
C GLU A 444 -2.12 28.05 35.06
N CYS A 445 -1.50 26.98 34.64
CA CYS A 445 -2.04 25.61 34.76
C CYS A 445 -2.00 25.16 36.23
N GLN A 446 -3.15 24.73 36.76
CA GLN A 446 -3.28 24.32 38.16
C GLN A 446 -2.97 22.85 38.39
N THR A 447 -3.40 21.97 37.50
CA THR A 447 -3.36 20.51 37.72
C THR A 447 -2.05 19.86 37.31
N LYS A 448 -1.36 20.40 36.29
CA LYS A 448 -0.19 19.80 35.67
C LYS A 448 -0.46 18.35 35.21
N GLY A 449 -1.70 18.07 34.81
CA GLY A 449 -2.17 16.72 34.50
C GLY A 449 -1.41 16.06 33.32
N CYS A 450 -0.85 16.85 32.41
CA CYS A 450 -0.03 16.32 31.30
C CYS A 450 1.13 15.44 31.78
N VAL A 451 1.71 15.73 32.95
CA VAL A 451 2.78 14.91 33.56
C VAL A 451 2.20 13.64 34.18
N LYS A 452 1.06 13.76 34.87
CA LYS A 452 0.37 12.61 35.50
C LYS A 452 -0.17 11.62 34.48
N GLU A 453 -0.74 12.14 33.37
CA GLU A 453 -1.31 11.34 32.29
C GLU A 453 -0.27 10.77 31.33
N CYS A 454 1.01 11.16 31.46
CA CYS A 454 2.07 10.63 30.62
C CYS A 454 2.29 9.14 30.90
N SER A 455 1.69 8.26 30.08
CA SER A 455 1.74 6.81 30.27
C SER A 455 3.18 6.25 30.36
N PRO A 456 4.14 6.67 29.51
CA PRO A 456 5.53 6.23 29.64
C PRO A 456 6.31 6.97 30.73
N GLN A 457 5.70 7.91 31.46
CA GLN A 457 6.31 8.67 32.56
C GLN A 457 7.64 9.37 32.20
N ILE A 458 7.69 9.92 30.98
CA ILE A 458 8.86 10.63 30.45
C ILE A 458 8.85 12.14 30.69
N LEU A 459 7.81 12.66 31.35
CA LEU A 459 7.69 14.09 31.70
C LEU A 459 7.82 14.28 33.21
N LYS A 460 8.50 15.36 33.63
CA LYS A 460 8.60 15.84 35.00
C LYS A 460 8.34 17.34 35.04
N LEU A 461 8.19 17.89 36.23
CA LEU A 461 8.11 19.34 36.42
C LEU A 461 9.48 19.88 36.83
N GLU A 462 9.96 20.88 36.10
CA GLU A 462 11.07 21.73 36.50
C GLU A 462 10.59 23.18 36.56
N SER A 463 10.69 23.80 37.72
CA SER A 463 10.15 25.17 37.93
C SER A 463 8.68 25.35 37.51
N GLY A 464 7.87 24.31 37.73
CA GLY A 464 6.44 24.30 37.37
C GLY A 464 6.14 24.06 35.88
N LYS A 465 7.14 23.77 35.07
CA LYS A 465 7.03 23.54 33.63
C LYS A 465 7.31 22.07 33.30
N PRO A 466 6.52 21.42 32.40
CA PRO A 466 6.78 20.06 31.97
C PRO A 466 8.03 19.99 31.08
N VAL A 467 8.95 19.09 31.41
CA VAL A 467 10.17 18.80 30.63
C VAL A 467 10.40 17.30 30.56
N LEU A 468 11.24 16.84 29.63
CA LEU A 468 11.64 15.44 29.53
C LEU A 468 12.49 15.00 30.75
N THR A 469 12.27 13.75 31.18
CA THR A 469 13.13 13.04 32.18
C THR A 469 14.24 12.23 31.52
N ILE A 470 14.19 12.04 30.22
CA ILE A 470 15.05 11.19 29.41
C ILE A 470 15.78 12.02 28.34
N ASP A 471 16.79 11.43 27.72
CA ASP A 471 17.44 12.04 26.55
C ASP A 471 16.41 12.22 25.39
N PRO A 472 16.39 13.37 24.69
CA PRO A 472 15.51 13.59 23.55
C PRO A 472 15.64 12.51 22.45
N GLN A 473 16.84 11.94 22.27
CA GLN A 473 17.03 10.83 21.33
C GLN A 473 16.30 9.54 21.72
N GLU A 474 16.12 9.30 23.04
CA GLU A 474 15.32 8.17 23.50
C GLU A 474 13.82 8.42 23.25
N ALA A 475 13.34 9.65 23.41
CA ALA A 475 11.97 10.00 23.05
C ALA A 475 11.70 9.74 21.56
N LYS A 476 12.61 10.16 20.67
CA LYS A 476 12.58 9.93 19.23
C LYS A 476 12.63 8.42 18.87
N LYS A 477 13.35 7.61 19.64
CA LYS A 477 13.44 6.15 19.46
C LYS A 477 12.21 5.39 20.00
N GLY A 478 11.14 6.09 20.43
CA GLY A 478 9.88 5.48 20.82
C GLY A 478 9.61 5.39 22.32
N ARG A 479 10.45 5.98 23.18
CA ARG A 479 10.11 6.12 24.60
C ARG A 479 8.91 7.05 24.78
N CYS A 480 8.73 8.06 23.90
CA CYS A 480 7.45 8.71 23.69
C CYS A 480 6.58 7.84 22.77
N THR A 481 5.54 7.23 23.30
CA THR A 481 4.65 6.32 22.55
C THR A 481 3.61 7.05 21.71
N GLU A 482 3.66 8.36 21.61
CA GLU A 482 2.66 9.19 20.89
C GLU A 482 1.21 8.86 21.29
N CYS A 483 0.99 8.57 22.56
CA CYS A 483 -0.32 8.15 23.09
C CYS A 483 -1.33 9.31 23.25
N LEU A 484 -0.92 10.54 22.95
CA LEU A 484 -1.71 11.78 22.97
C LEU A 484 -2.31 12.16 24.33
N ALA A 485 -2.04 11.44 25.41
CA ALA A 485 -2.64 11.68 26.71
C ALA A 485 -2.35 13.08 27.26
N CYS A 486 -1.08 13.51 27.18
CA CYS A 486 -0.66 14.83 27.67
C CYS A 486 -1.29 15.98 26.88
N GLU A 487 -1.41 15.83 25.55
CA GLU A 487 -2.05 16.82 24.69
C GLU A 487 -3.55 16.90 24.97
N ILE A 488 -4.28 15.79 24.92
CA ILE A 488 -5.74 15.76 25.14
C ILE A 488 -6.08 16.31 26.51
N TYR A 489 -5.36 15.92 27.57
CA TYR A 489 -5.60 16.46 28.87
C TYR A 489 -5.41 17.99 28.88
N CYS A 490 -4.31 18.50 28.32
CA CYS A 490 -4.01 19.93 28.27
C CYS A 490 -5.02 20.71 27.41
N GLN A 491 -5.49 20.15 26.31
CA GLN A 491 -6.43 20.80 25.40
C GLN A 491 -7.82 20.96 25.99
N PHE A 492 -8.28 20.01 26.81
CA PHE A 492 -9.65 19.98 27.27
C PHE A 492 -9.84 20.41 28.76
N HIS A 493 -8.79 20.30 29.57
CA HIS A 493 -8.87 20.62 31.01
C HIS A 493 -8.05 21.82 31.42
N GLU A 494 -7.14 22.32 30.55
CA GLU A 494 -6.14 23.31 30.91
C GLU A 494 -5.94 24.39 29.84
N GLN A 495 -4.73 24.92 29.74
CA GLN A 495 -4.40 26.16 28.99
C GLN A 495 -4.12 25.92 27.49
N LYS A 496 -4.36 24.74 26.97
CA LYS A 496 -4.05 24.37 25.55
C LYS A 496 -2.58 24.69 25.19
N ALA A 497 -1.68 24.33 26.11
CA ALA A 497 -0.25 24.60 26.00
C ALA A 497 0.52 23.51 25.29
N ILE A 498 -0.05 22.32 25.12
CA ILE A 498 0.61 21.16 24.47
C ILE A 498 -0.04 20.85 23.13
N TYR A 499 0.80 20.65 22.14
CA TYR A 499 0.41 20.17 20.83
C TYR A 499 1.41 19.12 20.31
N ILE A 500 0.91 18.00 19.83
CA ILE A 500 1.71 16.95 19.18
C ILE A 500 1.45 17.02 17.68
N TYR A 501 2.43 17.51 16.95
CA TYR A 501 2.39 17.56 15.49
C TYR A 501 2.69 16.18 14.91
N LEU A 502 1.73 15.64 14.19
CA LEU A 502 1.81 14.31 13.56
C LEU A 502 1.62 14.46 12.03
N PRO A 503 2.68 14.74 11.28
CA PRO A 503 2.57 15.00 9.84
C PRO A 503 2.09 13.77 9.06
N ILE A 504 1.33 14.04 7.99
CA ILE A 504 0.92 13.05 6.99
C ILE A 504 1.41 13.56 5.63
N SER A 505 2.51 12.99 5.17
CA SER A 505 3.20 13.47 3.96
C SER A 505 2.32 13.39 2.72
N GLY A 506 2.07 14.52 2.07
CA GLY A 506 1.28 14.65 0.84
C GLY A 506 -0.24 14.84 1.08
N LEU A 507 -0.73 14.79 2.34
CA LEU A 507 -2.17 14.93 2.61
C LEU A 507 -2.66 16.38 2.44
N LYS A 508 -1.81 17.36 2.77
CA LYS A 508 -2.14 18.77 2.58
C LYS A 508 -2.31 19.08 1.11
N GLU A 509 -1.35 18.71 0.29
CA GLU A 509 -1.36 18.92 -1.15
C GLU A 509 -2.56 18.22 -1.80
N TYR A 510 -2.86 16.99 -1.40
CA TYR A 510 -4.04 16.26 -1.86
C TYR A 510 -5.34 17.02 -1.55
N ARG A 511 -5.51 17.52 -0.31
CA ARG A 511 -6.72 18.28 0.07
C ARG A 511 -6.83 19.60 -0.68
N GLU A 512 -5.73 20.29 -0.91
CA GLU A 512 -5.69 21.52 -1.72
C GLU A 512 -6.12 21.27 -3.17
N GLU A 513 -5.78 20.10 -3.72
CA GLU A 513 -6.17 19.70 -5.07
C GLU A 513 -7.66 19.43 -5.19
N ILE A 514 -8.24 18.65 -4.26
CA ILE A 514 -9.67 18.33 -4.30
C ILE A 514 -10.60 19.49 -3.91
N LEU A 515 -10.05 20.55 -3.31
CA LEU A 515 -10.79 21.76 -2.93
C LEU A 515 -10.81 22.83 -4.06
N LYS A 516 -10.02 22.65 -5.13
CA LYS A 516 -10.00 23.50 -6.34
C LYS A 516 -11.12 23.12 -7.28
#